data_87bbbe838ff14e59711a29d4069e793a
#
_entry.id   87bbbe838ff14e59711a29d4069e793a
#
_cell.length_a   1.000
_cell.length_b   1.000
_cell.length_c   1.000
_cell.angle_alpha   90.00
_cell.angle_beta   90.00
_cell.angle_gamma   90.00
#
_symmetry.space_group_name_H-M   'P 1'
#
loop_
_entity.id
_entity.type
_entity.pdbx_description
1 polymer ?
#
loop_
_entity_poly.entity_id
_entity_poly.type
_entity_poly.pdbx_seq_one_letter_code
_entity_poly.pdbx_strand_id
1 'polypeptide(L)'
;NSNSANISETHIINTGSDTVTVTGTLYAGTGAQQGNSDVALSAAIAPGARTILSAIDIETALGAEAWSGPAMLEVSSENNIELMTRLTSPSGLISNTNCVTQGAVHNLEGSDSFDMTYVRFINQGDSVISDVRGTLYDLNGNVIGTANTQLFDSLDAKQQSFLNRTDFENLFGETWMGEASLVVTGAEDTDLRLLNLNLVNGETFFNFSCFENSKQSAEDETTQTSEALTLFETDVSPILQGKCIACHKNGGVAGSTNLVYVSSSTAGYLQTNYDTLSTYIDAGNGATLLNKGRGVGHGGGQ
;
A
#
# COMPACT_ATOMS: atom_id res chain seq x y z
N ASN A 1 -8.20 -5.71 -18.52
CA ASN A 1 -8.66 -5.72 -19.91
C ASN A 1 -10.01 -6.45 -20.03
N SER A 2 -10.79 -6.15 -21.08
CA SER A 2 -12.11 -6.76 -21.31
C SER A 2 -12.08 -8.26 -21.64
N ASN A 3 -10.93 -8.79 -22.06
CA ASN A 3 -10.73 -10.22 -22.33
C ASN A 3 -10.34 -11.02 -21.07
N SER A 4 -10.15 -10.37 -19.94
CA SER A 4 -9.79 -11.03 -18.68
C SER A 4 -11.03 -11.66 -18.04
N ALA A 5 -10.84 -12.82 -17.39
CA ALA A 5 -11.84 -13.37 -16.48
C ALA A 5 -12.01 -12.51 -15.21
N ASN A 6 -11.00 -11.70 -14.83
CA ASN A 6 -11.08 -10.73 -13.76
C ASN A 6 -11.74 -9.45 -14.28
N ILE A 7 -12.64 -8.89 -13.49
CA ILE A 7 -13.28 -7.59 -13.77
C ILE A 7 -12.45 -6.48 -13.16
N SER A 8 -11.99 -5.55 -14.01
CA SER A 8 -11.23 -4.37 -13.60
C SER A 8 -12.08 -3.12 -13.72
N GLU A 9 -12.14 -2.33 -12.66
CA GLU A 9 -12.84 -1.05 -12.60
C GLU A 9 -11.90 0.02 -12.05
N THR A 10 -11.88 1.17 -12.70
CA THR A 10 -11.17 2.37 -12.24
C THR A 10 -12.19 3.37 -11.72
N HIS A 11 -12.10 3.72 -10.46
CA HIS A 11 -12.90 4.75 -9.82
C HIS A 11 -12.10 6.05 -9.83
N ILE A 12 -12.68 7.10 -10.37
CA ILE A 12 -12.12 8.46 -10.39
C ILE A 12 -13.01 9.33 -9.53
N ILE A 13 -12.45 9.89 -8.47
CA ILE A 13 -13.16 10.65 -7.46
C ILE A 13 -12.66 12.09 -7.55
N ASN A 14 -13.56 13.05 -7.77
CA ASN A 14 -13.23 14.46 -7.69
C ASN A 14 -13.23 14.92 -6.24
N THR A 15 -12.04 15.13 -5.67
CA THR A 15 -11.87 15.63 -4.30
C THR A 15 -11.69 17.15 -4.24
N GLY A 16 -11.68 17.82 -5.40
CA GLY A 16 -11.61 19.27 -5.50
C GLY A 16 -12.98 19.97 -5.32
N SER A 17 -12.93 21.30 -5.36
CA SER A 17 -14.11 22.17 -5.23
C SER A 17 -14.84 22.47 -6.53
N ASP A 18 -14.19 22.19 -7.67
CA ASP A 18 -14.69 22.53 -9.01
C ASP A 18 -14.98 21.28 -9.83
N THR A 19 -15.89 21.40 -10.80
CA THR A 19 -16.14 20.33 -11.76
C THR A 19 -14.89 20.07 -12.60
N VAL A 20 -14.53 18.79 -12.79
CA VAL A 20 -13.31 18.38 -13.46
C VAL A 20 -13.59 17.52 -14.68
N THR A 21 -12.83 17.75 -15.75
CA THR A 21 -12.70 16.83 -16.88
C THR A 21 -11.40 16.02 -16.70
N VAL A 22 -11.50 14.72 -16.87
CA VAL A 22 -10.37 13.81 -16.70
C VAL A 22 -10.02 13.20 -18.03
N THR A 23 -8.75 13.31 -18.40
CA THR A 23 -8.21 12.67 -19.62
C THR A 23 -7.30 11.51 -19.24
N GLY A 24 -7.04 10.62 -20.18
CA GLY A 24 -6.15 9.50 -19.95
C GLY A 24 -5.46 8.97 -21.19
N THR A 25 -4.38 8.24 -20.94
CA THR A 25 -3.61 7.48 -21.91
C THR A 25 -3.34 6.09 -21.35
N LEU A 26 -3.52 5.07 -22.16
CA LEU A 26 -3.33 3.66 -21.76
C LEU A 26 -2.03 3.13 -22.35
N TYR A 27 -1.26 2.44 -21.52
CA TYR A 27 -0.04 1.75 -21.93
C TYR A 27 -0.14 0.25 -21.58
N ALA A 28 0.16 -0.59 -22.55
CA ALA A 28 0.31 -2.04 -22.32
C ALA A 28 1.49 -2.33 -21.39
N GLY A 29 1.61 -3.55 -20.90
CA GLY A 29 2.72 -3.98 -20.07
C GLY A 29 4.11 -3.81 -20.71
N THR A 30 4.17 -3.75 -22.04
CA THR A 30 5.39 -3.47 -22.81
C THR A 30 5.78 -1.98 -22.87
N GLY A 31 4.97 -1.07 -22.31
CA GLY A 31 5.13 0.37 -22.45
C GLY A 31 4.50 0.95 -23.73
N ALA A 32 4.01 0.12 -24.64
CA ALA A 32 3.38 0.58 -25.87
C ALA A 32 2.02 1.21 -25.58
N GLN A 33 1.80 2.42 -26.12
CA GLN A 33 0.52 3.11 -26.04
C GLN A 33 -0.57 2.29 -26.75
N GLN A 34 -1.76 2.27 -26.13
CA GLN A 34 -2.95 1.62 -26.65
C GLN A 34 -4.03 2.66 -26.94
N GLY A 35 -4.47 2.75 -28.20
CA GLY A 35 -5.44 3.74 -28.62
C GLY A 35 -4.89 5.18 -28.68
N ASN A 36 -5.76 6.15 -28.46
CA ASN A 36 -5.41 7.58 -28.50
C ASN A 36 -4.93 8.06 -27.13
N SER A 37 -4.07 9.09 -27.10
CA SER A 37 -3.58 9.75 -25.89
C SER A 37 -4.44 10.93 -25.48
N ASP A 38 -4.42 11.27 -24.19
CA ASP A 38 -5.05 12.47 -23.61
C ASP A 38 -6.54 12.62 -23.95
N VAL A 39 -7.24 11.50 -24.06
CA VAL A 39 -8.66 11.48 -24.39
C VAL A 39 -9.51 11.61 -23.13
N ALA A 40 -10.61 12.36 -23.22
CA ALA A 40 -11.58 12.45 -22.14
C ALA A 40 -12.14 11.05 -21.79
N LEU A 41 -11.91 10.62 -20.55
CA LEU A 41 -12.32 9.30 -20.07
C LEU A 41 -13.80 9.25 -19.67
N SER A 42 -14.38 10.40 -19.32
CA SER A 42 -15.77 10.51 -18.89
C SER A 42 -16.34 11.89 -19.18
N ALA A 43 -17.65 12.05 -18.97
CA ALA A 43 -18.24 13.36 -18.78
C ALA A 43 -17.63 14.06 -17.56
N ALA A 44 -17.79 15.38 -17.47
CA ALA A 44 -17.29 16.19 -16.36
C ALA A 44 -17.84 15.68 -15.02
N ILE A 45 -16.96 15.57 -14.01
CA ILE A 45 -17.25 15.03 -12.67
C ILE A 45 -17.42 16.21 -11.71
N ALA A 46 -18.58 16.32 -11.10
CA ALA A 46 -18.86 17.38 -10.12
C ALA A 46 -18.05 17.20 -8.82
N PRO A 47 -17.86 18.26 -8.00
CA PRO A 47 -17.19 18.17 -6.71
C PRO A 47 -17.81 17.08 -5.80
N GLY A 48 -16.95 16.26 -5.19
CA GLY A 48 -17.36 15.15 -4.33
C GLY A 48 -18.01 13.96 -5.06
N ALA A 49 -18.21 14.06 -6.39
CA ALA A 49 -18.74 12.97 -7.19
C ALA A 49 -17.64 12.01 -7.64
N ARG A 50 -18.07 10.81 -8.05
CA ARG A 50 -17.17 9.81 -8.67
C ARG A 50 -17.76 9.30 -9.98
N THR A 51 -16.87 8.89 -10.87
CA THR A 51 -17.18 8.03 -12.01
C THR A 51 -16.50 6.68 -11.87
N ILE A 52 -17.10 5.65 -12.45
CA ILE A 52 -16.53 4.30 -12.47
C ILE A 52 -16.40 3.90 -13.93
N LEU A 53 -15.21 3.50 -14.32
CA LEU A 53 -14.89 3.05 -15.67
C LEU A 53 -14.52 1.56 -15.64
N SER A 54 -15.26 0.76 -16.38
CA SER A 54 -14.85 -0.62 -16.67
C SER A 54 -13.72 -0.64 -17.71
N ALA A 55 -13.10 -1.80 -17.92
CA ALA A 55 -12.11 -1.96 -18.98
C ALA A 55 -12.70 -1.61 -20.38
N ILE A 56 -13.97 -1.98 -20.64
CA ILE A 56 -14.67 -1.68 -21.90
C ILE A 56 -14.89 -0.16 -22.06
N ASP A 57 -15.23 0.54 -20.97
CA ASP A 57 -15.40 1.99 -21.02
C ASP A 57 -14.08 2.69 -21.41
N ILE A 58 -12.96 2.23 -20.82
CA ILE A 58 -11.62 2.74 -21.13
C ILE A 58 -11.24 2.43 -22.59
N GLU A 59 -11.42 1.18 -23.03
CA GLU A 59 -11.17 0.76 -24.42
C GLU A 59 -11.98 1.63 -25.40
N THR A 60 -13.25 1.84 -25.12
CA THR A 60 -14.15 2.64 -25.95
C THR A 60 -13.73 4.11 -26.00
N ALA A 61 -13.46 4.70 -24.84
CA ALA A 61 -13.06 6.11 -24.75
C ALA A 61 -11.77 6.39 -25.52
N LEU A 62 -10.78 5.50 -25.38
CA LEU A 62 -9.47 5.67 -26.01
C LEU A 62 -9.43 5.20 -27.48
N GLY A 63 -10.48 4.53 -27.98
CA GLY A 63 -10.45 3.87 -29.28
C GLY A 63 -9.41 2.75 -29.33
N ALA A 64 -9.13 2.13 -28.21
CA ALA A 64 -8.20 1.03 -28.09
C ALA A 64 -8.88 -0.30 -28.43
N GLU A 65 -8.12 -1.21 -29.03
CA GLU A 65 -8.56 -2.61 -29.09
C GLU A 65 -8.39 -3.27 -27.71
N ALA A 66 -9.12 -4.37 -27.46
CA ALA A 66 -8.95 -5.11 -26.24
C ALA A 66 -7.50 -5.65 -26.13
N TRP A 67 -6.80 -5.24 -25.07
CA TRP A 67 -5.40 -5.65 -24.84
C TRP A 67 -5.33 -6.97 -24.08
N SER A 68 -4.15 -7.54 -23.97
CA SER A 68 -3.87 -8.68 -23.11
C SER A 68 -2.84 -8.34 -22.04
N GLY A 69 -2.92 -8.99 -20.87
CA GLY A 69 -2.02 -8.75 -19.75
C GLY A 69 -2.33 -7.46 -18.97
N PRO A 70 -1.41 -7.02 -18.11
CA PRO A 70 -1.55 -5.79 -17.34
C PRO A 70 -1.41 -4.56 -18.24
N ALA A 71 -2.04 -3.47 -17.82
CA ALA A 71 -1.88 -2.17 -18.44
C ALA A 71 -1.77 -1.09 -17.37
N MET A 72 -1.20 0.05 -17.73
CA MET A 72 -1.15 1.25 -16.92
C MET A 72 -2.03 2.30 -17.58
N LEU A 73 -2.97 2.85 -16.82
CA LEU A 73 -3.76 4.02 -17.21
C LEU A 73 -3.13 5.25 -16.55
N GLU A 74 -2.54 6.10 -17.35
CA GLU A 74 -2.13 7.43 -16.93
C GLU A 74 -3.33 8.36 -17.01
N VAL A 75 -3.60 9.06 -15.91
CA VAL A 75 -4.77 9.91 -15.78
C VAL A 75 -4.34 11.33 -15.45
N SER A 76 -4.83 12.30 -16.22
CA SER A 76 -4.54 13.73 -16.05
C SER A 76 -5.81 14.51 -15.73
N SER A 77 -5.67 15.51 -14.87
CA SER A 77 -6.74 16.40 -14.44
C SER A 77 -6.17 17.76 -14.04
N GLU A 78 -6.94 18.83 -14.28
CA GLU A 78 -6.57 20.19 -13.83
C GLU A 78 -6.83 20.41 -12.34
N ASN A 79 -7.58 19.54 -11.69
CA ASN A 79 -7.95 19.63 -10.28
C ASN A 79 -7.66 18.33 -9.52
N ASN A 80 -7.81 18.37 -8.21
CA ASN A 80 -7.54 17.25 -7.35
C ASN A 80 -8.53 16.10 -7.60
N ILE A 81 -7.97 14.95 -7.96
CA ILE A 81 -8.69 13.69 -8.10
C ILE A 81 -7.98 12.60 -7.31
N GLU A 82 -8.73 11.63 -6.87
CA GLU A 82 -8.22 10.37 -6.33
C GLU A 82 -8.60 9.22 -7.25
N LEU A 83 -7.70 8.25 -7.34
CA LEU A 83 -7.88 7.06 -8.15
C LEU A 83 -7.92 5.82 -7.26
N MET A 84 -8.84 4.92 -7.57
CA MET A 84 -8.87 3.59 -6.98
C MET A 84 -9.13 2.55 -8.06
N THR A 85 -8.26 1.57 -8.20
CA THR A 85 -8.46 0.44 -9.11
C THR A 85 -8.96 -0.76 -8.32
N ARG A 86 -10.12 -1.25 -8.68
CA ARG A 86 -10.74 -2.45 -8.12
C ARG A 86 -10.60 -3.60 -9.13
N LEU A 87 -10.08 -4.71 -8.66
CA LEU A 87 -10.03 -5.96 -9.40
C LEU A 87 -10.94 -6.98 -8.71
N THR A 88 -11.89 -7.55 -9.44
CA THR A 88 -12.77 -8.60 -8.93
C THR A 88 -12.46 -9.91 -9.65
N SER A 89 -12.10 -10.94 -8.90
CA SER A 89 -11.85 -12.30 -9.44
C SER A 89 -13.13 -12.99 -9.87
N PRO A 90 -13.07 -14.09 -10.65
CA PRO A 90 -14.25 -14.88 -10.99
C PRO A 90 -15.00 -15.46 -9.78
N SER A 91 -14.31 -15.68 -8.66
CA SER A 91 -14.92 -16.10 -7.38
C SER A 91 -15.57 -14.96 -6.59
N GLY A 92 -15.49 -13.71 -7.07
CA GLY A 92 -16.07 -12.53 -6.43
C GLY A 92 -15.18 -11.87 -5.39
N LEU A 93 -13.94 -12.32 -5.21
CA LEU A 93 -12.98 -11.68 -4.31
C LEU A 93 -12.46 -10.37 -4.91
N ILE A 94 -12.31 -9.35 -4.08
CA ILE A 94 -11.96 -8.00 -4.49
C ILE A 94 -10.56 -7.63 -4.00
N SER A 95 -9.78 -7.03 -4.89
CA SER A 95 -8.45 -6.50 -4.62
C SER A 95 -8.31 -5.08 -5.17
N ASN A 96 -7.39 -4.30 -4.60
CA ASN A 96 -6.95 -3.01 -5.10
C ASN A 96 -5.57 -3.17 -5.73
N THR A 97 -5.33 -2.60 -6.91
CA THR A 97 -4.07 -2.76 -7.66
C THR A 97 -3.37 -1.43 -7.98
N ASN A 98 -3.77 -0.32 -7.36
CA ASN A 98 -3.14 0.99 -7.62
C ASN A 98 -2.24 1.52 -6.50
N CYS A 99 -2.17 0.84 -5.34
CA CYS A 99 -1.15 1.17 -4.36
C CYS A 99 0.19 0.60 -4.80
N VAL A 100 1.19 1.45 -4.83
CA VAL A 100 2.57 1.10 -5.20
C VAL A 100 3.54 1.69 -4.19
N THR A 101 4.73 1.11 -4.07
CA THR A 101 5.82 1.61 -3.22
C THR A 101 7.00 2.05 -4.07
N GLN A 102 7.98 2.66 -3.43
CA GLN A 102 9.26 3.02 -4.03
C GLN A 102 10.40 2.46 -3.18
N GLY A 103 11.41 1.90 -3.83
CA GLY A 103 12.64 1.44 -3.19
C GLY A 103 12.56 0.08 -2.48
N ALA A 104 11.44 -0.27 -1.86
CA ALA A 104 11.31 -1.55 -1.16
C ALA A 104 9.91 -2.14 -1.21
N VAL A 105 9.80 -3.46 -1.07
CA VAL A 105 8.59 -4.21 -0.79
C VAL A 105 8.84 -5.24 0.30
N HIS A 106 7.83 -5.48 1.12
CA HIS A 106 7.87 -6.41 2.25
C HIS A 106 6.82 -7.52 2.08
N ASN A 107 6.80 -8.46 3.03
CA ASN A 107 5.85 -9.57 3.04
C ASN A 107 5.88 -10.42 1.75
N LEU A 108 7.10 -10.73 1.30
CA LEU A 108 7.31 -11.68 0.20
C LEU A 108 7.29 -13.09 0.75
N GLU A 109 6.27 -13.85 0.41
CA GLU A 109 6.06 -15.22 0.90
C GLU A 109 7.13 -16.18 0.40
N GLY A 110 7.74 -16.95 1.32
CA GLY A 110 8.77 -17.94 1.03
C GLY A 110 8.24 -19.29 0.53
N SER A 111 9.15 -20.25 0.36
CA SER A 111 8.87 -21.56 -0.24
C SER A 111 7.96 -22.45 0.60
N ASP A 112 7.79 -22.15 1.89
CA ASP A 112 6.87 -22.84 2.81
C ASP A 112 5.42 -22.36 2.71
N SER A 113 5.17 -21.23 2.02
CA SER A 113 3.82 -20.71 1.80
C SER A 113 3.15 -21.35 0.58
N PHE A 114 1.86 -21.62 0.68
CA PHE A 114 1.01 -21.98 -0.45
C PHE A 114 0.72 -20.80 -1.37
N ASP A 115 0.84 -19.58 -0.85
CA ASP A 115 0.60 -18.36 -1.60
C ASP A 115 1.83 -17.99 -2.44
N MET A 116 1.58 -17.45 -3.63
CA MET A 116 2.65 -17.08 -4.55
C MET A 116 2.84 -15.57 -4.57
N THR A 117 4.02 -15.12 -4.19
CA THR A 117 4.43 -13.72 -4.30
C THR A 117 4.73 -13.34 -5.75
N TYR A 118 4.26 -12.17 -6.15
CA TYR A 118 4.59 -11.48 -7.39
C TYR A 118 4.95 -10.03 -7.06
N VAL A 119 6.11 -9.59 -7.49
CA VAL A 119 6.46 -8.17 -7.47
C VAL A 119 6.43 -7.64 -8.88
N ARG A 120 5.60 -6.64 -9.12
CA ARG A 120 5.57 -5.91 -10.39
C ARG A 120 6.43 -4.66 -10.27
N PHE A 121 7.26 -4.46 -11.26
CA PHE A 121 8.13 -3.32 -11.45
C PHE A 121 7.51 -2.46 -12.54
N ILE A 122 7.22 -1.21 -12.24
CA ILE A 122 6.49 -0.28 -13.12
C ILE A 122 7.35 0.95 -13.32
N ASN A 123 7.82 1.17 -14.54
CA ASN A 123 8.41 2.43 -14.91
C ASN A 123 7.28 3.41 -15.29
N GLN A 124 6.97 4.36 -14.41
CA GLN A 124 5.94 5.37 -14.67
C GLN A 124 6.48 6.57 -15.50
N GLY A 125 7.81 6.68 -15.65
CA GLY A 125 8.46 7.77 -16.34
C GLY A 125 8.48 7.64 -17.87
N ASP A 126 9.01 8.67 -18.51
CA ASP A 126 9.15 8.79 -19.95
C ASP A 126 10.56 8.41 -20.44
N SER A 127 11.40 7.91 -19.55
CA SER A 127 12.78 7.50 -19.83
C SER A 127 13.03 6.05 -19.41
N VAL A 128 13.98 5.41 -20.08
CA VAL A 128 14.42 4.05 -19.73
C VAL A 128 15.10 4.07 -18.36
N ILE A 129 14.74 3.12 -17.51
CA ILE A 129 15.45 2.82 -16.25
C ILE A 129 16.36 1.63 -16.53
N SER A 130 17.68 1.81 -16.37
CA SER A 130 18.68 0.77 -16.64
C SER A 130 19.24 0.18 -15.35
N ASP A 131 19.70 -1.08 -15.43
CA ASP A 131 20.41 -1.78 -14.35
C ASP A 131 19.64 -1.80 -13.02
N VAL A 132 18.39 -2.28 -13.07
CA VAL A 132 17.55 -2.44 -11.88
C VAL A 132 18.10 -3.58 -11.03
N ARG A 133 18.53 -3.26 -9.80
CA ARG A 133 19.15 -4.21 -8.87
C ARG A 133 18.39 -4.29 -7.56
N GLY A 134 18.57 -5.41 -6.83
CA GLY A 134 17.96 -5.58 -5.53
C GLY A 134 18.72 -6.50 -4.60
N THR A 135 18.37 -6.42 -3.33
CA THR A 135 18.83 -7.32 -2.26
C THR A 135 17.64 -7.84 -1.51
N LEU A 136 17.59 -9.15 -1.31
CA LEU A 136 16.54 -9.82 -0.55
C LEU A 136 17.02 -10.02 0.90
N TYR A 137 16.13 -9.75 1.86
CA TYR A 137 16.42 -9.88 3.30
C TYR A 137 15.37 -10.74 4.00
N ASP A 138 15.80 -11.56 4.96
CA ASP A 138 14.90 -12.25 5.88
C ASP A 138 14.35 -11.28 6.95
N LEU A 139 13.44 -11.78 7.82
CA LEU A 139 12.85 -10.98 8.91
C LEU A 139 13.87 -10.50 9.96
N ASN A 140 15.07 -11.07 9.99
CA ASN A 140 16.15 -10.67 10.90
C ASN A 140 17.11 -9.66 10.26
N GLY A 141 16.89 -9.30 8.99
CA GLY A 141 17.74 -8.41 8.21
C GLY A 141 18.98 -9.08 7.63
N ASN A 142 19.06 -10.42 7.61
CA ASN A 142 20.13 -11.13 6.93
C ASN A 142 19.84 -11.19 5.43
N VAL A 143 20.89 -11.07 4.63
CA VAL A 143 20.79 -11.20 3.16
C VAL A 143 20.45 -12.64 2.80
N ILE A 144 19.46 -12.83 1.93
CA ILE A 144 19.09 -14.10 1.31
C ILE A 144 19.78 -14.14 -0.06
N GLY A 145 20.66 -15.12 -0.26
CA GLY A 145 21.42 -15.30 -1.50
C GLY A 145 22.43 -14.20 -1.79
N THR A 146 22.48 -13.72 -3.03
CA THR A 146 23.46 -12.71 -3.47
C THR A 146 22.90 -11.29 -3.33
N ALA A 147 23.59 -10.42 -2.60
CA ALA A 147 23.22 -9.02 -2.49
C ALA A 147 23.44 -8.26 -3.81
N ASN A 148 22.65 -7.19 -4.00
CA ASN A 148 22.73 -6.30 -5.17
C ASN A 148 22.67 -7.06 -6.52
N THR A 149 21.80 -8.06 -6.58
CA THR A 149 21.56 -8.88 -7.77
C THR A 149 20.83 -8.07 -8.83
N GLN A 150 21.23 -8.21 -10.09
CA GLN A 150 20.52 -7.60 -11.21
C GLN A 150 19.18 -8.30 -11.43
N LEU A 151 18.11 -7.52 -11.37
CA LEU A 151 16.74 -8.00 -11.58
C LEU A 151 16.29 -7.82 -13.03
N PHE A 152 16.66 -6.67 -13.63
CA PHE A 152 16.41 -6.35 -15.05
C PHE A 152 17.57 -5.54 -15.61
N ASP A 153 17.93 -5.80 -16.87
CA ASP A 153 18.89 -4.97 -17.61
C ASP A 153 18.34 -3.56 -17.83
N SER A 154 17.07 -3.48 -18.18
CA SER A 154 16.34 -2.22 -18.35
C SER A 154 14.83 -2.42 -18.26
N LEU A 155 14.13 -1.33 -17.96
CA LEU A 155 12.69 -1.17 -18.13
C LEU A 155 12.46 0.07 -19.00
N ASP A 156 11.86 -0.11 -20.16
CA ASP A 156 11.53 0.99 -21.07
C ASP A 156 10.52 1.96 -20.44
N ALA A 157 10.37 3.15 -21.02
CA ALA A 157 9.36 4.12 -20.60
C ALA A 157 7.96 3.46 -20.56
N LYS A 158 7.22 3.70 -19.47
CA LYS A 158 5.87 3.16 -19.24
C LYS A 158 5.78 1.61 -19.20
N GLN A 159 6.91 0.91 -19.24
CA GLN A 159 6.96 -0.55 -19.19
C GLN A 159 6.67 -1.09 -17.79
N GLN A 160 6.03 -2.25 -17.76
CA GLN A 160 5.85 -3.07 -16.57
C GLN A 160 6.47 -4.45 -16.78
N SER A 161 7.11 -4.96 -15.75
CA SER A 161 7.58 -6.34 -15.70
C SER A 161 7.27 -6.92 -14.32
N PHE A 162 7.34 -8.24 -14.17
CA PHE A 162 7.12 -8.86 -12.87
C PHE A 162 8.10 -10.00 -12.64
N LEU A 163 8.40 -10.26 -11.37
CA LEU A 163 9.11 -11.44 -10.90
C LEU A 163 8.24 -12.13 -9.86
N ASN A 164 8.13 -13.44 -9.95
CA ASN A 164 7.50 -14.26 -8.93
C ASN A 164 8.56 -14.83 -7.98
N ARG A 165 8.12 -15.54 -6.92
CA ARG A 165 9.01 -16.17 -5.94
C ARG A 165 10.09 -17.04 -6.61
N THR A 166 9.71 -17.88 -7.56
CA THR A 166 10.67 -18.77 -8.25
C THR A 166 11.71 -17.99 -9.06
N ASP A 167 11.30 -16.88 -9.68
CA ASP A 167 12.23 -15.99 -10.39
C ASP A 167 13.24 -15.38 -9.42
N PHE A 168 12.79 -14.93 -8.24
CA PHE A 168 13.66 -14.42 -7.20
C PHE A 168 14.64 -15.48 -6.68
N GLU A 169 14.17 -16.68 -6.36
CA GLU A 169 15.00 -17.80 -5.92
C GLU A 169 16.11 -18.11 -6.94
N ASN A 170 15.76 -18.10 -8.22
CA ASN A 170 16.75 -18.32 -9.29
C ASN A 170 17.75 -17.17 -9.41
N LEU A 171 17.30 -15.91 -9.31
CA LEU A 171 18.15 -14.74 -9.43
C LEU A 171 19.10 -14.60 -8.23
N PHE A 172 18.59 -14.76 -7.01
CA PHE A 172 19.38 -14.65 -5.78
C PHE A 172 20.19 -15.91 -5.49
N GLY A 173 19.87 -17.05 -6.13
CA GLY A 173 20.56 -18.33 -5.96
C GLY A 173 20.26 -19.05 -4.66
N GLU A 174 19.19 -18.67 -3.98
CA GLU A 174 18.78 -19.24 -2.69
C GLU A 174 17.27 -19.24 -2.54
N THR A 175 16.71 -20.28 -1.91
CA THR A 175 15.32 -20.34 -1.46
C THR A 175 15.20 -19.81 -0.04
N TRP A 176 14.04 -19.26 0.33
CA TRP A 176 13.81 -18.81 1.69
C TRP A 176 12.50 -19.36 2.24
N MET A 177 12.39 -19.35 3.56
CA MET A 177 11.22 -19.77 4.32
C MET A 177 10.68 -18.57 5.11
N GLY A 178 9.36 -18.51 5.27
CA GLY A 178 8.69 -17.37 5.89
C GLY A 178 8.68 -16.14 5.00
N GLU A 179 8.56 -14.97 5.60
CA GLU A 179 8.47 -13.70 4.89
C GLU A 179 9.85 -13.09 4.62
N ALA A 180 9.98 -12.39 3.50
CA ALA A 180 11.17 -11.65 3.12
C ALA A 180 10.84 -10.22 2.69
N SER A 181 11.87 -9.38 2.58
CA SER A 181 11.79 -8.02 2.06
C SER A 181 12.77 -7.84 0.92
N LEU A 182 12.32 -7.23 -0.17
CA LEU A 182 13.17 -6.84 -1.29
C LEU A 182 13.46 -5.33 -1.21
N VAL A 183 14.73 -4.96 -1.19
CA VAL A 183 15.18 -3.57 -1.34
C VAL A 183 15.76 -3.41 -2.74
N VAL A 184 15.20 -2.50 -3.52
CA VAL A 184 15.65 -2.18 -4.88
C VAL A 184 16.55 -0.96 -4.84
N THR A 185 17.77 -1.08 -5.33
CA THR A 185 18.77 -0.02 -5.35
C THR A 185 18.83 0.68 -6.70
N GLY A 186 19.18 1.97 -6.70
CA GLY A 186 19.25 2.78 -7.91
C GLY A 186 17.87 3.26 -8.39
N ALA A 187 16.83 3.10 -7.56
CA ALA A 187 15.47 3.50 -7.87
C ALA A 187 14.99 4.76 -7.11
N GLU A 188 15.81 5.28 -6.18
CA GLU A 188 15.42 6.36 -5.26
C GLU A 188 15.03 7.66 -5.98
N ASP A 189 15.72 7.97 -7.08
CA ASP A 189 15.49 9.18 -7.88
C ASP A 189 14.81 8.87 -9.23
N THR A 190 14.19 7.69 -9.36
CA THR A 190 13.55 7.25 -10.62
C THR A 190 12.03 7.17 -10.48
N ASP A 191 11.35 7.08 -11.62
CA ASP A 191 9.91 6.81 -11.68
C ASP A 191 9.58 5.32 -11.52
N LEU A 192 10.49 4.51 -10.98
CA LEU A 192 10.23 3.11 -10.68
C LEU A 192 9.28 2.98 -9.48
N ARG A 193 8.22 2.23 -9.70
CA ARG A 193 7.26 1.86 -8.65
C ARG A 193 7.18 0.35 -8.56
N LEU A 194 6.95 -0.12 -7.35
CA LEU A 194 6.84 -1.54 -7.02
C LEU A 194 5.41 -1.85 -6.56
N LEU A 195 4.87 -2.97 -7.00
CA LEU A 195 3.57 -3.47 -6.61
C LEU A 195 3.73 -4.91 -6.11
N ASN A 196 3.57 -5.12 -4.80
CA ASN A 196 3.63 -6.45 -4.20
C ASN A 196 2.25 -7.09 -4.18
N LEU A 197 2.11 -8.17 -4.91
CA LEU A 197 0.88 -8.96 -5.03
C LEU A 197 1.12 -10.39 -4.55
N ASN A 198 0.33 -10.86 -3.59
CA ASN A 198 0.30 -12.28 -3.26
C ASN A 198 -0.95 -12.92 -3.86
N LEU A 199 -0.74 -13.98 -4.63
CA LEU A 199 -1.81 -14.81 -5.16
C LEU A 199 -2.19 -15.84 -4.10
N VAL A 200 -3.29 -15.56 -3.39
CA VAL A 200 -3.79 -16.39 -2.30
C VAL A 200 -4.69 -17.49 -2.85
N ASN A 201 -4.42 -18.71 -2.43
CA ASN A 201 -5.14 -19.93 -2.86
C ASN A 201 -5.21 -20.12 -4.39
N GLY A 202 -4.33 -19.50 -5.16
CA GLY A 202 -4.33 -19.56 -6.63
C GLY A 202 -5.47 -18.80 -7.32
N GLU A 203 -6.23 -17.97 -6.60
CA GLU A 203 -7.43 -17.32 -7.12
C GLU A 203 -7.41 -15.80 -7.03
N THR A 204 -6.88 -15.23 -5.96
CA THR A 204 -7.04 -13.80 -5.69
C THR A 204 -5.72 -13.12 -5.39
N PHE A 205 -5.47 -12.02 -6.07
CA PHE A 205 -4.34 -11.16 -5.77
C PHE A 205 -4.68 -10.20 -4.62
N PHE A 206 -3.89 -10.26 -3.54
CA PHE A 206 -3.88 -9.24 -2.51
C PHE A 206 -2.70 -8.30 -2.73
N ASN A 207 -2.95 -6.99 -2.65
CA ASN A 207 -1.93 -5.96 -2.76
C ASN A 207 -1.42 -5.58 -1.37
N PHE A 208 -0.18 -5.92 -1.08
CA PHE A 208 0.49 -5.58 0.18
C PHE A 208 1.17 -4.20 0.14
N SER A 209 1.37 -3.60 -1.03
CA SER A 209 1.99 -2.28 -1.15
C SER A 209 1.17 -1.15 -0.54
N CYS A 210 -0.15 -1.34 -0.34
CA CYS A 210 -1.00 -0.33 0.29
C CYS A 210 -0.62 -0.04 1.75
N PHE A 211 0.05 -0.97 2.42
CA PHE A 211 0.46 -0.85 3.82
C PHE A 211 1.82 -0.16 3.99
N GLU A 212 2.57 0.01 2.92
CA GLU A 212 3.97 0.45 2.95
C GLU A 212 4.14 1.96 2.71
N ASN A 213 3.12 2.63 2.16
CA ASN A 213 3.14 4.07 1.90
C ASN A 213 3.16 4.96 3.16
N SER A 214 3.21 4.36 4.35
CA SER A 214 3.35 5.09 5.61
C SER A 214 4.80 5.52 5.93
N LYS A 215 5.79 5.14 5.10
CA LYS A 215 7.16 5.68 5.18
C LYS A 215 7.33 6.84 4.20
N GLN A 216 6.60 7.90 4.45
CA GLN A 216 6.82 9.20 3.85
C GLN A 216 8.16 9.78 4.34
N SER A 217 8.85 10.56 3.50
CA SER A 217 10.14 11.19 3.77
C SER A 217 10.19 11.88 5.15
N ALA A 218 11.37 12.01 5.73
CA ALA A 218 11.59 12.61 7.05
C ALA A 218 11.01 14.05 7.24
N GLU A 219 10.61 14.71 6.15
CA GLU A 219 9.89 16.00 6.19
C GLU A 219 8.38 15.82 6.47
N ASP A 220 7.82 14.62 6.25
CA ASP A 220 6.40 14.31 6.46
C ASP A 220 6.12 13.62 7.82
N GLU A 221 7.16 13.09 8.48
CA GLU A 221 7.00 12.51 9.84
C GLU A 221 6.44 13.52 10.84
N THR A 222 6.79 14.81 10.70
CA THR A 222 6.25 15.87 11.57
C THR A 222 4.77 16.13 11.31
N THR A 223 4.30 16.00 10.07
CA THR A 223 2.90 16.24 9.70
C THR A 223 2.02 15.04 10.06
N GLN A 224 2.50 13.82 9.81
CA GLN A 224 1.77 12.58 10.18
C GLN A 224 1.70 12.39 11.70
N THR A 225 2.78 12.68 12.43
CA THR A 225 2.76 12.64 13.89
C THR A 225 1.77 13.66 14.44
N SER A 226 1.66 14.84 13.81
CA SER A 226 0.69 15.87 14.16
C SER A 226 -0.75 15.42 13.91
N GLU A 227 -1.05 14.78 12.78
CA GLU A 227 -2.39 14.27 12.46
C GLU A 227 -2.78 13.09 13.34
N ALA A 228 -1.89 12.12 13.52
CA ALA A 228 -2.12 10.98 14.41
C ALA A 228 -2.30 11.42 15.87
N LEU A 229 -1.54 12.41 16.31
CA LEU A 229 -1.68 13.01 17.65
C LEU A 229 -3.01 13.77 17.78
N THR A 230 -3.46 14.43 16.73
CA THR A 230 -4.77 15.11 16.70
C THR A 230 -5.93 14.11 16.78
N LEU A 231 -5.87 13.02 16.01
CA LEU A 231 -6.85 11.92 16.09
C LEU A 231 -6.83 11.25 17.47
N PHE A 232 -5.64 11.05 18.04
CA PHE A 232 -5.50 10.52 19.38
C PHE A 232 -6.11 11.46 20.41
N GLU A 233 -5.91 12.79 20.30
CA GLU A 233 -6.48 13.80 21.19
C GLU A 233 -8.00 13.79 21.17
N THR A 234 -8.59 13.72 19.97
CA THR A 234 -10.05 13.82 19.78
C THR A 234 -10.78 12.52 20.13
N ASP A 235 -10.25 11.37 19.73
CA ASP A 235 -10.99 10.11 19.74
C ASP A 235 -10.53 9.13 20.82
N VAL A 236 -9.22 9.10 21.15
CA VAL A 236 -8.65 8.10 22.05
C VAL A 236 -8.41 8.66 23.45
N SER A 237 -7.81 9.84 23.54
CA SER A 237 -7.44 10.46 24.83
C SER A 237 -8.63 10.64 25.80
N PRO A 238 -9.84 11.01 25.35
CA PRO A 238 -11.00 11.10 26.24
C PRO A 238 -11.37 9.74 26.86
N ILE A 239 -11.24 8.66 26.08
CA ILE A 239 -11.49 7.29 26.58
C ILE A 239 -10.45 6.91 27.62
N LEU A 240 -9.17 7.16 27.33
CA LEU A 240 -8.07 6.86 28.27
C LEU A 240 -8.23 7.62 29.59
N GLN A 241 -8.51 8.92 29.51
CA GLN A 241 -8.68 9.76 30.68
C GLN A 241 -9.96 9.42 31.48
N GLY A 242 -11.03 9.06 30.79
CA GLY A 242 -12.32 8.78 31.45
C GLY A 242 -12.49 7.34 31.94
N LYS A 243 -11.84 6.37 31.32
CA LYS A 243 -12.09 4.95 31.58
C LYS A 243 -10.86 4.17 32.06
N CYS A 244 -9.67 4.46 31.52
CA CYS A 244 -8.49 3.61 31.72
C CYS A 244 -7.57 4.12 32.84
N ILE A 245 -7.41 5.44 32.96
CA ILE A 245 -6.41 6.06 33.85
C ILE A 245 -6.66 5.78 35.34
N ALA A 246 -7.89 5.52 35.73
CA ALA A 246 -8.22 5.19 37.12
C ALA A 246 -7.38 4.02 37.65
N CYS A 247 -7.15 3.02 36.80
CA CYS A 247 -6.35 1.84 37.12
C CYS A 247 -4.95 1.89 36.51
N HIS A 248 -4.82 2.40 35.27
CA HIS A 248 -3.59 2.45 34.47
C HIS A 248 -2.80 3.76 34.68
N LYS A 249 -2.46 4.06 35.94
CA LYS A 249 -1.59 5.19 36.34
C LYS A 249 -0.54 4.72 37.32
N ASN A 250 0.50 5.51 37.51
CA ASN A 250 1.50 5.22 38.53
C ASN A 250 0.85 5.08 39.92
N GLY A 251 1.11 3.96 40.61
CA GLY A 251 0.47 3.61 41.88
C GLY A 251 -0.98 3.13 41.76
N GLY A 252 -1.55 3.01 40.55
CA GLY A 252 -2.85 2.37 40.33
C GLY A 252 -2.77 0.85 40.28
N VAL A 253 -3.93 0.18 40.24
CA VAL A 253 -4.03 -1.30 40.25
C VAL A 253 -3.27 -1.95 39.08
N ALA A 254 -3.23 -1.29 37.95
CA ALA A 254 -2.49 -1.68 36.74
C ALA A 254 -1.19 -0.88 36.53
N GLY A 255 -0.69 -0.19 37.55
CA GLY A 255 0.49 0.66 37.47
C GLY A 255 1.82 -0.07 37.26
N SER A 256 1.82 -1.41 37.34
CA SER A 256 2.98 -2.25 37.00
C SER A 256 2.92 -2.83 35.57
N THR A 257 1.92 -2.45 34.76
CA THR A 257 1.79 -2.89 33.37
C THR A 257 2.56 -1.97 32.43
N ASN A 258 2.71 -2.38 31.17
CA ASN A 258 3.31 -1.54 30.11
C ASN A 258 2.38 -0.42 29.62
N LEU A 259 1.15 -0.34 30.13
CA LEU A 259 0.18 0.70 29.81
C LEU A 259 -0.07 1.57 31.03
N VAL A 260 0.85 2.50 31.32
CA VAL A 260 0.73 3.45 32.43
C VAL A 260 0.57 4.85 31.84
N TYR A 261 -0.59 5.45 32.05
CA TYR A 261 -0.95 6.75 31.52
C TYR A 261 -0.78 7.86 32.54
N VAL A 262 -0.61 9.09 32.05
CA VAL A 262 -0.54 10.30 32.88
C VAL A 262 -1.83 11.13 32.73
N SER A 263 -2.19 11.80 33.80
CA SER A 263 -3.40 12.64 33.85
C SER A 263 -3.31 13.84 32.89
N SER A 264 -4.46 14.27 32.36
CA SER A 264 -4.59 15.48 31.54
C SER A 264 -4.13 16.77 32.26
N SER A 265 -3.98 16.73 33.57
CA SER A 265 -3.38 17.82 34.34
C SER A 265 -1.85 17.87 34.28
N THR A 266 -1.20 16.87 33.72
CA THR A 266 0.26 16.77 33.59
C THR A 266 0.69 17.44 32.28
N ALA A 267 1.68 18.32 32.34
CA ALA A 267 2.22 18.94 31.13
C ALA A 267 2.76 17.84 30.16
N GLY A 268 2.41 17.93 28.88
CA GLY A 268 2.81 16.96 27.85
C GLY A 268 2.09 15.60 27.93
N TYR A 269 1.00 15.50 28.70
CA TYR A 269 0.26 14.26 28.88
C TYR A 269 -0.18 13.60 27.57
N LEU A 270 -0.57 14.41 26.59
CA LEU A 270 -1.10 13.94 25.33
C LEU A 270 -0.04 13.11 24.57
N GLN A 271 1.14 13.70 24.38
CA GLN A 271 2.27 13.01 23.73
C GLN A 271 2.73 11.81 24.53
N THR A 272 2.87 11.93 25.85
CA THR A 272 3.29 10.82 26.71
C THR A 272 2.33 9.61 26.60
N ASN A 273 1.02 9.86 26.60
CA ASN A 273 0.03 8.82 26.50
C ASN A 273 -0.06 8.22 25.10
N TYR A 274 0.12 9.04 24.06
CA TYR A 274 0.23 8.60 22.67
C TYR A 274 1.42 7.64 22.50
N ASP A 275 2.61 8.04 22.93
CA ASP A 275 3.83 7.24 22.83
C ASP A 275 3.71 5.92 23.60
N THR A 276 3.10 5.95 24.79
CA THR A 276 2.85 4.74 25.60
C THR A 276 1.96 3.76 24.84
N LEU A 277 0.87 4.24 24.24
CA LEU A 277 -0.07 3.39 23.52
C LEU A 277 0.53 2.86 22.22
N SER A 278 1.19 3.71 21.44
CA SER A 278 1.85 3.35 20.18
C SER A 278 2.93 2.28 20.43
N THR A 279 3.82 2.51 21.38
CA THR A 279 4.84 1.52 21.76
C THR A 279 4.25 0.16 22.14
N TYR A 280 3.11 0.15 22.82
CA TYR A 280 2.43 -1.09 23.19
C TYR A 280 1.84 -1.82 21.98
N ILE A 281 1.27 -1.07 21.02
CA ILE A 281 0.70 -1.62 19.79
C ILE A 281 1.82 -2.14 18.88
N ASP A 282 2.90 -1.39 18.72
CA ASP A 282 4.06 -1.73 17.87
C ASP A 282 4.79 -2.99 18.37
N ALA A 283 4.69 -3.27 19.68
CA ALA A 283 5.15 -4.52 20.26
C ALA A 283 4.21 -5.73 20.00
N GLY A 284 3.27 -5.62 19.04
CA GLY A 284 2.36 -6.69 18.64
C GLY A 284 1.13 -6.88 19.53
N ASN A 285 0.85 -5.95 20.45
CA ASN A 285 -0.21 -6.12 21.45
C ASN A 285 -1.57 -5.49 21.08
N GLY A 286 -1.75 -5.05 19.82
CA GLY A 286 -2.97 -4.37 19.38
C GLY A 286 -4.24 -5.20 19.56
N ALA A 287 -4.22 -6.49 19.22
CA ALA A 287 -5.36 -7.39 19.42
C ALA A 287 -5.68 -7.57 20.93
N THR A 288 -4.66 -7.65 21.78
CA THR A 288 -4.82 -7.72 23.25
C THR A 288 -5.48 -6.45 23.76
N LEU A 289 -5.04 -5.28 23.31
CA LEU A 289 -5.60 -4.00 23.67
C LEU A 289 -7.10 -3.92 23.34
N LEU A 290 -7.48 -4.27 22.11
CA LEU A 290 -8.88 -4.28 21.65
C LEU A 290 -9.75 -5.24 22.47
N ASN A 291 -9.25 -6.45 22.77
CA ASN A 291 -9.96 -7.42 23.58
C ASN A 291 -10.17 -6.92 25.02
N LYS A 292 -9.12 -6.32 25.62
CA LYS A 292 -9.21 -5.73 26.95
C LYS A 292 -10.18 -4.55 27.00
N GLY A 293 -10.17 -3.68 25.98
CA GLY A 293 -11.12 -2.58 25.84
C GLY A 293 -12.58 -3.03 25.71
N ARG A 294 -12.82 -4.24 25.16
CA ARG A 294 -14.13 -4.90 25.08
C ARG A 294 -14.52 -5.69 26.35
N GLY A 295 -13.68 -5.64 27.39
CA GLY A 295 -13.91 -6.36 28.64
C GLY A 295 -13.50 -7.83 28.62
N VAL A 296 -12.90 -8.33 27.54
CA VAL A 296 -12.48 -9.74 27.43
C VAL A 296 -11.21 -9.96 28.26
N GLY A 297 -11.33 -10.68 29.36
CA GLY A 297 -10.23 -10.98 30.29
C GLY A 297 -9.61 -9.75 30.95
N HIS A 298 -10.39 -8.67 31.11
CA HIS A 298 -10.00 -7.44 31.78
C HIS A 298 -10.56 -7.42 33.23
N GLY A 299 -9.69 -7.30 34.22
CA GLY A 299 -10.08 -7.37 35.64
C GLY A 299 -10.77 -6.09 36.17
N GLY A 300 -10.88 -5.03 35.40
CA GLY A 300 -11.37 -3.71 35.81
C GLY A 300 -12.83 -3.39 35.42
N GLY A 301 -13.56 -4.34 34.85
CA GLY A 301 -14.91 -4.10 34.32
C GLY A 301 -14.91 -3.40 32.97
N GLN A 302 -16.10 -3.31 32.36
CA GLN A 302 -16.32 -2.59 31.07
C GLN A 302 -16.46 -1.10 31.31
#